data_f2b9fcdfeca8e41cacb18fde8acf46df
#
_entry.id   f2b9fcdfeca8e41cacb18fde8acf46df
#
_cell.length_a   1.000
_cell.length_b   1.000
_cell.length_c   1.000
_cell.angle_alpha   90.00
_cell.angle_beta   90.00
_cell.angle_gamma   90.00
#
_symmetry.space_group_name_H-M   'P 1'
#
loop_
_entity.id
_entity.type
_entity.pdbx_description
1 polymer ?
#
loop_
_entity_poly.entity_id
_entity_poly.type
_entity_poly.pdbx_seq_one_letter_code
_entity_poly.pdbx_strand_id
1 'polypeptide(L)'
;MSDSDAGWLTWPNAITLIRLALLPVFFWLLFDTGHRAIAAWLLASLGATDWIDGYVARRWHQVSNVGKIIDPTADRILVIAGLLAVAAAGGVPWWFASVTLTRELIVSLLTVALAALGAARINVLWWGKVSTFALMTTFPLFLLTSNDHHAPLSTWQHDARIACWIIGGLGLALSWAVLFGYVRPALNALRAGRQARRIV
;
A
#
# COMPACT_ATOMS: atom_id res chain seq x y z
N MET A 1 -7.97 32.31 14.64
CA MET A 1 -8.83 31.12 14.78
C MET A 1 -7.91 30.00 15.17
N SER A 2 -7.98 29.57 16.43
CA SER A 2 -7.12 28.52 16.99
C SER A 2 -7.41 27.20 16.26
N ASP A 3 -6.41 26.63 15.58
CA ASP A 3 -6.44 25.22 15.19
C ASP A 3 -6.59 24.42 16.49
N SER A 4 -7.84 24.04 16.80
CA SER A 4 -8.08 23.05 17.84
C SER A 4 -7.47 21.76 17.34
N ASP A 5 -6.31 21.38 17.90
CA ASP A 5 -5.75 20.04 17.74
C ASP A 5 -6.87 19.04 18.06
N ALA A 6 -7.46 18.49 17.02
CA ALA A 6 -8.38 17.37 17.17
C ALA A 6 -7.59 16.26 17.85
N GLY A 7 -7.94 15.93 19.09
CA GLY A 7 -7.18 15.04 19.96
C GLY A 7 -6.84 13.70 19.29
N TRP A 8 -6.10 12.84 19.94
CA TRP A 8 -5.61 11.54 19.45
C TRP A 8 -6.73 10.61 18.92
N LEU A 9 -7.95 10.77 19.37
CA LEU A 9 -9.15 10.03 18.98
C LEU A 9 -9.93 10.75 17.88
N THR A 10 -9.45 10.68 16.65
CA THR A 10 -10.22 11.04 15.46
C THR A 10 -10.74 9.78 14.77
N TRP A 11 -11.85 9.88 14.06
CA TRP A 11 -12.42 8.76 13.31
C TRP A 11 -11.40 8.08 12.38
N PRO A 12 -10.59 8.82 11.59
CA PRO A 12 -9.55 8.21 10.78
C PRO A 12 -8.54 7.40 11.60
N ASN A 13 -8.02 7.96 12.71
CA ASN A 13 -7.05 7.24 13.56
C ASN A 13 -7.64 5.95 14.15
N ALA A 14 -8.93 5.97 14.53
CA ALA A 14 -9.60 4.77 15.03
C ALA A 14 -9.69 3.68 13.94
N ILE A 15 -10.01 4.03 12.70
CA ILE A 15 -10.07 3.10 11.58
C ILE A 15 -8.69 2.51 11.31
N THR A 16 -7.63 3.33 11.32
CA THR A 16 -6.24 2.88 11.14
C THR A 16 -5.82 1.89 12.24
N LEU A 17 -6.18 2.16 13.51
CA LEU A 17 -5.90 1.25 14.62
C LEU A 17 -6.66 -0.08 14.50
N ILE A 18 -7.94 -0.04 14.13
CA ILE A 18 -8.74 -1.25 13.89
C ILE A 18 -8.10 -2.08 12.78
N ARG A 19 -7.65 -1.45 11.69
CA ARG A 19 -6.97 -2.11 10.58
C ARG A 19 -5.70 -2.83 11.04
N LEU A 20 -4.87 -2.18 11.85
CA LEU A 20 -3.67 -2.80 12.42
C LEU A 20 -4.02 -3.95 13.39
N ALA A 21 -5.08 -3.79 14.19
CA ALA A 21 -5.55 -4.84 15.09
C ALA A 21 -6.16 -6.07 14.37
N LEU A 22 -6.61 -5.90 13.11
CA LEU A 22 -7.10 -6.99 12.27
C LEU A 22 -5.99 -7.76 11.56
N LEU A 23 -4.74 -7.25 11.50
CA LEU A 23 -3.62 -7.99 10.92
C LEU A 23 -3.35 -9.33 11.63
N PRO A 24 -3.27 -9.42 12.96
CA PRO A 24 -3.15 -10.71 13.65
C PRO A 24 -4.29 -11.69 13.32
N VAL A 25 -5.52 -11.19 13.16
CA VAL A 25 -6.67 -12.01 12.76
C VAL A 25 -6.48 -12.54 11.34
N PHE A 26 -5.97 -11.72 10.44
CA PHE A 26 -5.62 -12.13 9.08
C PHE A 26 -4.55 -13.24 9.07
N PHE A 27 -3.47 -13.10 9.85
CA PHE A 27 -2.45 -14.14 9.99
C PHE A 27 -3.00 -15.43 10.57
N TRP A 28 -3.82 -15.36 11.61
CA TRP A 28 -4.47 -16.51 12.20
C TRP A 28 -5.37 -17.25 11.21
N LEU A 29 -6.21 -16.51 10.47
CA LEU A 29 -7.05 -17.09 9.40
C LEU A 29 -6.24 -17.75 8.30
N LEU A 30 -5.10 -17.19 7.94
CA LEU A 30 -4.29 -17.65 6.83
C LEU A 30 -3.43 -18.87 7.21
N PHE A 31 -2.78 -18.84 8.38
CA PHE A 31 -1.75 -19.82 8.74
C PHE A 31 -2.25 -20.89 9.70
N ASP A 32 -3.11 -20.54 10.66
CA ASP A 32 -3.58 -21.50 11.65
C ASP A 32 -4.85 -22.24 11.22
N THR A 33 -5.81 -21.53 10.63
CA THR A 33 -7.08 -22.15 10.22
C THR A 33 -7.10 -22.59 8.76
N GLY A 34 -6.19 -22.10 7.94
CA GLY A 34 -6.14 -22.40 6.51
C GLY A 34 -7.30 -21.80 5.68
N HIS A 35 -8.12 -20.92 6.26
CA HIS A 35 -9.28 -20.33 5.58
C HIS A 35 -8.85 -19.21 4.61
N ARG A 36 -8.15 -19.57 3.53
CA ARG A 36 -7.57 -18.65 2.54
C ARG A 36 -8.59 -17.69 1.94
N ALA A 37 -9.80 -18.18 1.62
CA ALA A 37 -10.85 -17.33 1.07
C ALA A 37 -11.29 -16.23 2.04
N ILE A 38 -11.47 -16.56 3.33
CA ILE A 38 -11.84 -15.58 4.36
C ILE A 38 -10.69 -14.60 4.57
N ALA A 39 -9.46 -15.08 4.64
CA ALA A 39 -8.26 -14.24 4.76
C ALA A 39 -8.12 -13.29 3.54
N ALA A 40 -8.39 -13.77 2.32
CA ALA A 40 -8.38 -12.95 1.11
C ALA A 40 -9.42 -11.82 1.17
N TRP A 41 -10.64 -12.13 1.57
CA TRP A 41 -11.70 -11.13 1.74
C TRP A 41 -11.38 -10.13 2.85
N LEU A 42 -10.79 -10.58 3.96
CA LEU A 42 -10.33 -9.68 5.01
C LEU A 42 -9.24 -8.75 4.50
N LEU A 43 -8.23 -9.26 3.79
CA LEU A 43 -7.16 -8.45 3.20
C LEU A 43 -7.70 -7.43 2.19
N ALA A 44 -8.67 -7.84 1.34
CA ALA A 44 -9.34 -6.94 0.40
C ALA A 44 -10.10 -5.83 1.14
N SER A 45 -10.81 -6.17 2.22
CA SER A 45 -11.55 -5.22 3.04
C SER A 45 -10.63 -4.22 3.73
N LEU A 46 -9.47 -4.67 4.24
CA LEU A 46 -8.47 -3.80 4.85
C LEU A 46 -7.92 -2.78 3.83
N GLY A 47 -7.63 -3.23 2.59
CA GLY A 47 -7.20 -2.33 1.52
C GLY A 47 -8.29 -1.36 1.05
N ALA A 48 -9.54 -1.82 0.95
CA ALA A 48 -10.67 -0.97 0.55
C ALA A 48 -11.00 0.09 1.61
N THR A 49 -10.89 -0.25 2.89
CA THR A 49 -11.13 0.66 4.01
C THR A 49 -10.16 1.84 3.98
N ASP A 50 -8.91 1.63 3.62
CA ASP A 50 -7.90 2.68 3.45
C ASP A 50 -8.31 3.75 2.41
N TRP A 51 -8.93 3.31 1.32
CA TRP A 51 -9.43 4.26 0.32
C TRP A 51 -10.65 5.06 0.84
N ILE A 52 -11.51 4.41 1.62
CA ILE A 52 -12.72 5.02 2.19
C ILE A 52 -12.37 6.05 3.27
N ASP A 53 -11.48 5.72 4.21
CA ASP A 53 -11.09 6.64 5.30
C ASP A 53 -10.32 7.85 4.75
N GLY A 54 -9.45 7.67 3.77
CA GLY A 54 -8.81 8.76 3.07
C GLY A 54 -9.80 9.70 2.35
N TYR A 55 -10.91 9.16 1.82
CA TYR A 55 -11.99 9.97 1.25
C TYR A 55 -12.76 10.73 2.33
N VAL A 56 -13.14 10.06 3.41
CA VAL A 56 -13.89 10.62 4.55
C VAL A 56 -13.09 11.72 5.25
N ALA A 57 -11.81 11.49 5.54
CA ALA A 57 -10.93 12.46 6.17
C ALA A 57 -10.84 13.78 5.38
N ARG A 58 -10.72 13.68 4.04
CA ARG A 58 -10.72 14.86 3.16
C ARG A 58 -12.04 15.63 3.19
N ARG A 59 -13.16 14.92 3.27
CA ARG A 59 -14.50 15.54 3.24
C ARG A 59 -14.87 16.23 4.57
N TRP A 60 -14.39 15.69 5.69
CA TRP A 60 -14.76 16.18 7.03
C TRP A 60 -13.70 17.08 7.67
N HIS A 61 -12.60 17.38 6.99
CA HIS A 61 -11.52 18.26 7.48
C HIS A 61 -10.97 17.88 8.86
N GLN A 62 -11.11 16.60 9.26
CA GLN A 62 -10.61 16.08 10.53
C GLN A 62 -9.20 15.49 10.32
N VAL A 63 -8.22 16.37 10.20
CA VAL A 63 -6.82 15.96 10.02
C VAL A 63 -6.06 16.24 11.31
N SER A 64 -5.72 15.19 12.08
CA SER A 64 -4.85 15.34 13.26
C SER A 64 -3.37 15.33 12.84
N ASN A 65 -2.52 16.03 13.60
CA ASN A 65 -1.07 16.02 13.35
C ASN A 65 -0.45 14.62 13.56
N VAL A 66 -1.03 13.84 14.47
CA VAL A 66 -0.63 12.45 14.75
C VAL A 66 -1.07 11.52 13.64
N GLY A 67 -2.29 11.64 13.12
CA GLY A 67 -2.81 10.86 11.99
C GLY A 67 -1.95 11.00 10.75
N LYS A 68 -1.44 12.21 10.46
CA LYS A 68 -0.54 12.46 9.31
C LYS A 68 0.72 11.58 9.29
N ILE A 69 1.13 11.05 10.44
CA ILE A 69 2.30 10.18 10.58
C ILE A 69 1.89 8.72 10.70
N ILE A 70 0.84 8.43 11.49
CA ILE A 70 0.38 7.06 11.76
C ILE A 70 -0.19 6.43 10.49
N ASP A 71 -1.04 7.14 9.75
CA ASP A 71 -1.70 6.59 8.56
C ASP A 71 -0.71 6.07 7.50
N PRO A 72 0.27 6.87 7.00
CA PRO A 72 1.23 6.36 6.03
C PRO A 72 2.10 5.22 6.54
N THR A 73 2.34 5.16 7.85
CA THR A 73 3.14 4.09 8.45
C THR A 73 2.34 2.80 8.56
N ALA A 74 1.10 2.89 9.01
CA ALA A 74 0.18 1.76 9.11
C ALA A 74 -0.11 1.13 7.75
N ASP A 75 -0.34 1.96 6.72
CA ASP A 75 -0.54 1.52 5.34
C ASP A 75 0.65 0.71 4.82
N ARG A 76 1.85 1.17 5.08
CA ARG A 76 3.07 0.44 4.68
C ARG A 76 3.22 -0.89 5.42
N ILE A 77 2.95 -0.91 6.73
CA ILE A 77 2.97 -2.15 7.52
C ILE A 77 1.96 -3.14 6.93
N LEU A 78 0.75 -2.70 6.62
CA LEU A 78 -0.30 -3.55 6.07
C LEU A 78 0.08 -4.11 4.69
N VAL A 79 0.59 -3.27 3.79
CA VAL A 79 1.03 -3.69 2.45
C VAL A 79 2.19 -4.69 2.54
N ILE A 80 3.20 -4.40 3.35
CA ILE A 80 4.38 -5.27 3.51
C ILE A 80 3.97 -6.59 4.17
N ALA A 81 3.23 -6.53 5.27
CA ALA A 81 2.80 -7.71 6.01
C ALA A 81 1.84 -8.58 5.19
N GLY A 82 0.88 -7.97 4.49
CA GLY A 82 -0.05 -8.66 3.61
C GLY A 82 0.67 -9.34 2.44
N LEU A 83 1.58 -8.65 1.78
CA LEU A 83 2.35 -9.22 0.66
C LEU A 83 3.25 -10.37 1.09
N LEU A 84 3.97 -10.22 2.21
CA LEU A 84 4.81 -11.28 2.77
C LEU A 84 3.98 -12.50 3.16
N ALA A 85 2.82 -12.29 3.77
CA ALA A 85 1.91 -13.38 4.14
C ALA A 85 1.37 -14.11 2.92
N VAL A 86 0.96 -13.39 1.86
CA VAL A 86 0.48 -14.00 0.61
C VAL A 86 1.60 -14.80 -0.06
N ALA A 87 2.85 -14.30 -0.05
CA ALA A 87 4.00 -15.02 -0.59
C ALA A 87 4.34 -16.26 0.24
N ALA A 88 4.33 -16.15 1.57
CA ALA A 88 4.57 -17.29 2.48
C ALA A 88 3.51 -18.37 2.36
N ALA A 89 2.25 -17.98 2.12
CA ALA A 89 1.15 -18.91 1.84
C ALA A 89 1.19 -19.52 0.41
N GLY A 90 2.21 -19.17 -0.42
CA GLY A 90 2.31 -19.67 -1.79
C GLY A 90 1.32 -19.02 -2.77
N GLY A 91 0.66 -17.94 -2.40
CA GLY A 91 -0.24 -17.21 -3.28
C GLY A 91 0.48 -16.57 -4.46
N VAL A 92 1.67 -15.99 -4.22
CA VAL A 92 2.57 -15.44 -5.23
C VAL A 92 3.99 -15.98 -5.06
N PRO A 93 4.79 -16.07 -6.13
CA PRO A 93 6.21 -16.44 -6.01
C PRO A 93 7.01 -15.36 -5.27
N TRP A 94 8.03 -15.79 -4.55
CA TRP A 94 8.91 -14.88 -3.80
C TRP A 94 9.57 -13.79 -4.64
N TRP A 95 9.89 -14.09 -5.91
CA TRP A 95 10.47 -13.08 -6.80
C TRP A 95 9.52 -11.89 -7.02
N PHE A 96 8.21 -12.17 -7.21
CA PHE A 96 7.20 -11.12 -7.41
C PHE A 96 7.06 -10.26 -6.15
N ALA A 97 6.98 -10.91 -4.98
CA ALA A 97 6.95 -10.23 -3.70
C ALA A 97 8.20 -9.39 -3.47
N SER A 98 9.39 -9.94 -3.73
CA SER A 98 10.66 -9.23 -3.54
C SER A 98 10.79 -7.99 -4.43
N VAL A 99 10.43 -8.11 -5.71
CA VAL A 99 10.47 -6.97 -6.66
C VAL A 99 9.48 -5.88 -6.25
N THR A 100 8.29 -6.26 -5.78
CA THR A 100 7.29 -5.31 -5.28
C THR A 100 7.77 -4.62 -4.01
N LEU A 101 8.29 -5.37 -3.03
CA LEU A 101 8.82 -4.81 -1.77
C LEU A 101 10.02 -3.89 -2.01
N THR A 102 10.93 -4.28 -2.89
CA THR A 102 12.08 -3.45 -3.25
C THR A 102 11.61 -2.10 -3.80
N ARG A 103 10.62 -2.11 -4.68
CA ARG A 103 10.04 -0.88 -5.21
C ARG A 103 9.42 -0.03 -4.11
N GLU A 104 8.63 -0.63 -3.20
CA GLU A 104 8.01 0.10 -2.08
C GLU A 104 9.05 0.73 -1.15
N LEU A 105 10.12 0.00 -0.84
CA LEU A 105 11.24 0.51 -0.03
C LEU A 105 11.94 1.68 -0.72
N ILE A 106 12.25 1.57 -2.02
CA ILE A 106 12.91 2.65 -2.77
C ILE A 106 12.04 3.91 -2.77
N VAL A 107 10.74 3.79 -3.06
CA VAL A 107 9.81 4.94 -3.06
C VAL A 107 9.73 5.56 -1.67
N SER A 108 9.67 4.74 -0.63
CA SER A 108 9.61 5.18 0.75
C SER A 108 10.86 5.96 1.16
N LEU A 109 12.04 5.38 0.90
CA LEU A 109 13.31 6.02 1.20
C LEU A 109 13.50 7.32 0.41
N LEU A 110 13.14 7.31 -0.88
CA LEU A 110 13.20 8.50 -1.72
C LEU A 110 12.31 9.61 -1.19
N THR A 111 11.08 9.28 -0.79
CA THR A 111 10.14 10.27 -0.24
C THR A 111 10.65 10.88 1.07
N VAL A 112 11.14 10.05 1.98
CA VAL A 112 11.72 10.52 3.26
C VAL A 112 12.98 11.34 3.02
N ALA A 113 13.88 10.89 2.16
CA ALA A 113 15.11 11.61 1.84
C ALA A 113 14.82 12.99 1.21
N LEU A 114 13.88 13.07 0.27
CA LEU A 114 13.48 14.33 -0.34
C LEU A 114 12.86 15.29 0.68
N ALA A 115 12.03 14.79 1.59
CA ALA A 115 11.45 15.58 2.67
C ALA A 115 12.54 16.10 3.63
N ALA A 116 13.48 15.27 4.05
CA ALA A 116 14.60 15.64 4.93
C ALA A 116 15.53 16.68 4.29
N LEU A 117 15.74 16.60 2.98
CA LEU A 117 16.53 17.54 2.21
C LEU A 117 15.80 18.87 1.92
N GLY A 118 14.53 18.99 2.35
CA GLY A 118 13.73 20.19 2.13
C GLY A 118 13.33 20.40 0.66
N ALA A 119 13.16 19.32 -0.08
CA ALA A 119 12.66 19.41 -1.45
C ALA A 119 11.24 19.99 -1.48
N ALA A 120 10.93 20.77 -2.53
CA ALA A 120 9.57 21.23 -2.76
C ALA A 120 8.62 20.03 -2.94
N ARG A 121 7.34 20.20 -2.58
CA ARG A 121 6.34 19.11 -2.68
C ARG A 121 6.26 18.61 -4.14
N ILE A 122 6.46 17.31 -4.32
CA ILE A 122 6.32 16.65 -5.61
C ILE A 122 4.90 16.10 -5.71
N ASN A 123 4.17 16.48 -6.75
CA ASN A 123 2.84 15.92 -6.98
C ASN A 123 2.97 14.45 -7.39
N VAL A 124 2.21 13.59 -6.69
CA VAL A 124 2.13 12.16 -7.01
C VAL A 124 1.50 12.01 -8.40
N LEU A 125 2.22 11.36 -9.31
CA LEU A 125 1.71 11.05 -10.64
C LEU A 125 0.47 10.15 -10.50
N TRP A 126 -0.58 10.45 -11.25
CA TRP A 126 -1.83 9.68 -11.24
C TRP A 126 -1.60 8.19 -11.52
N TRP A 127 -0.69 7.88 -12.44
CA TRP A 127 -0.27 6.51 -12.77
C TRP A 127 0.33 5.75 -11.59
N GLY A 128 0.97 6.44 -10.65
CA GLY A 128 1.46 5.84 -9.41
C GLY A 128 0.32 5.34 -8.52
N LYS A 129 -0.79 6.07 -8.46
CA LYS A 129 -1.99 5.64 -7.72
C LYS A 129 -2.64 4.43 -8.37
N VAL A 130 -2.74 4.42 -9.71
CA VAL A 130 -3.28 3.29 -10.48
C VAL A 130 -2.46 2.03 -10.26
N SER A 131 -1.13 2.12 -10.34
CA SER A 131 -0.25 0.96 -10.14
C SER A 131 -0.34 0.38 -8.73
N THR A 132 -0.38 1.23 -7.70
CA THR A 132 -0.54 0.78 -6.30
C THR A 132 -1.90 0.13 -6.10
N PHE A 133 -2.98 0.72 -6.62
CA PHE A 133 -4.32 0.15 -6.54
C PHE A 133 -4.40 -1.21 -7.24
N ALA A 134 -3.81 -1.37 -8.43
CA ALA A 134 -3.74 -2.63 -9.14
C ALA A 134 -3.03 -3.71 -8.31
N LEU A 135 -1.88 -3.40 -7.71
CA LEU A 135 -1.15 -4.33 -6.85
C LEU A 135 -1.93 -4.68 -5.59
N MET A 136 -2.51 -3.71 -4.88
CA MET A 136 -3.32 -3.95 -3.67
C MET A 136 -4.53 -4.85 -3.95
N THR A 137 -5.17 -4.69 -5.11
CA THR A 137 -6.30 -5.54 -5.52
C THR A 137 -5.82 -6.94 -5.90
N THR A 138 -4.64 -7.06 -6.48
CA THR A 138 -4.12 -8.33 -6.99
C THR A 138 -3.72 -9.29 -5.87
N PHE A 139 -3.20 -8.82 -4.73
CA PHE A 139 -2.76 -9.71 -3.64
C PHE A 139 -3.89 -10.53 -3.02
N PRO A 140 -5.04 -9.96 -2.61
CA PRO A 140 -6.17 -10.76 -2.15
C PRO A 140 -6.68 -11.73 -3.21
N LEU A 141 -6.68 -11.34 -4.48
CA LEU A 141 -7.11 -12.19 -5.58
C LEU A 141 -6.16 -13.37 -5.80
N PHE A 142 -4.84 -13.17 -5.70
CA PHE A 142 -3.88 -14.27 -5.72
C PHE A 142 -4.11 -15.24 -4.58
N LEU A 143 -4.42 -14.75 -3.39
CA LEU A 143 -4.73 -15.60 -2.24
C LEU A 143 -6.03 -16.38 -2.46
N LEU A 144 -7.08 -15.73 -2.96
CA LEU A 144 -8.38 -16.35 -3.27
C LEU A 144 -8.27 -17.43 -4.34
N THR A 145 -7.36 -17.26 -5.31
CA THR A 145 -7.11 -18.20 -6.41
C THR A 145 -6.01 -19.21 -6.09
N SER A 146 -5.49 -19.22 -4.87
CA SER A 146 -4.51 -20.20 -4.41
C SER A 146 -5.19 -21.30 -3.61
N ASN A 147 -4.79 -22.55 -3.83
CA ASN A 147 -5.17 -23.69 -3.00
C ASN A 147 -3.99 -24.13 -2.13
N ASP A 148 -4.26 -25.01 -1.16
CA ASP A 148 -3.20 -25.74 -0.47
C ASP A 148 -2.33 -26.49 -1.47
N HIS A 149 -1.04 -26.59 -1.19
CA HIS A 149 0.01 -27.06 -2.12
C HIS A 149 -0.28 -28.37 -2.85
N HIS A 150 -1.28 -29.14 -2.45
CA HIS A 150 -1.62 -30.44 -3.03
C HIS A 150 -2.99 -30.52 -3.69
N ALA A 151 -3.82 -29.46 -3.60
CA ALA A 151 -5.15 -29.45 -4.21
C ALA A 151 -5.10 -28.86 -5.62
N PRO A 152 -5.67 -29.52 -6.64
CA PRO A 152 -5.74 -28.94 -7.98
C PRO A 152 -6.65 -27.69 -7.99
N LEU A 153 -6.27 -26.70 -8.79
CA LEU A 153 -7.11 -25.52 -9.00
C LEU A 153 -8.35 -25.91 -9.80
N SER A 154 -9.51 -25.38 -9.40
CA SER A 154 -10.71 -25.45 -10.22
C SER A 154 -10.56 -24.60 -11.48
N THR A 155 -11.37 -24.87 -12.52
CA THR A 155 -11.29 -24.15 -13.79
C THR A 155 -11.38 -22.63 -13.61
N TRP A 156 -12.34 -22.16 -12.81
CA TRP A 156 -12.48 -20.73 -12.55
C TRP A 156 -11.29 -20.12 -11.82
N GLN A 157 -10.64 -20.86 -10.91
CA GLN A 157 -9.44 -20.39 -10.21
C GLN A 157 -8.25 -20.26 -11.16
N HIS A 158 -8.13 -21.18 -12.11
CA HIS A 158 -7.09 -21.12 -13.14
C HIS A 158 -7.25 -19.88 -14.01
N ASP A 159 -8.44 -19.62 -14.52
CA ASP A 159 -8.74 -18.46 -15.38
C ASP A 159 -8.56 -17.14 -14.60
N ALA A 160 -9.09 -17.07 -13.38
CA ALA A 160 -8.93 -15.92 -12.50
C ALA A 160 -7.46 -15.67 -12.15
N ARG A 161 -6.64 -16.71 -11.97
CA ARG A 161 -5.20 -16.60 -11.70
C ARG A 161 -4.44 -16.02 -12.90
N ILE A 162 -4.84 -16.35 -14.13
CA ILE A 162 -4.27 -15.73 -15.33
C ILE A 162 -4.59 -14.22 -15.33
N ALA A 163 -5.84 -13.84 -15.05
CA ALA A 163 -6.20 -12.43 -14.93
C ALA A 163 -5.42 -11.71 -13.82
N CYS A 164 -5.20 -12.34 -12.67
CA CYS A 164 -4.37 -11.81 -11.59
C CYS A 164 -2.92 -11.56 -12.06
N TRP A 165 -2.34 -12.48 -12.84
CA TRP A 165 -1.00 -12.30 -13.39
C TRP A 165 -0.92 -11.15 -14.38
N ILE A 166 -1.93 -10.98 -15.23
CA ILE A 166 -1.99 -9.86 -16.17
C ILE A 166 -2.08 -8.54 -15.40
N ILE A 167 -3.03 -8.42 -14.48
CA ILE A 167 -3.25 -7.18 -13.70
C ILE A 167 -2.04 -6.89 -12.81
N GLY A 168 -1.56 -7.88 -12.07
CA GLY A 168 -0.41 -7.74 -11.18
C GLY A 168 0.88 -7.44 -11.93
N GLY A 169 1.14 -8.11 -13.05
CA GLY A 169 2.31 -7.89 -13.89
C GLY A 169 2.31 -6.49 -14.52
N LEU A 170 1.17 -6.06 -15.08
CA LEU A 170 1.01 -4.70 -15.59
C LEU A 170 1.13 -3.65 -14.48
N GLY A 171 0.51 -3.90 -13.32
CA GLY A 171 0.62 -3.04 -12.14
C GLY A 171 2.07 -2.90 -11.67
N LEU A 172 2.81 -4.00 -11.61
CA LEU A 172 4.22 -4.02 -11.23
C LEU A 172 5.09 -3.28 -12.26
N ALA A 173 4.92 -3.56 -13.55
CA ALA A 173 5.66 -2.88 -14.62
C ALA A 173 5.38 -1.37 -14.60
N LEU A 174 4.11 -0.97 -14.49
CA LEU A 174 3.72 0.42 -14.39
C LEU A 174 4.32 1.10 -13.15
N SER A 175 4.36 0.39 -12.02
CA SER A 175 4.91 0.93 -10.77
C SER A 175 6.40 1.25 -10.87
N TRP A 176 7.18 0.43 -11.56
CA TRP A 176 8.59 0.68 -11.85
C TRP A 176 8.78 1.78 -12.88
N ALA A 177 7.96 1.82 -13.94
CA ALA A 177 7.99 2.89 -14.93
C ALA A 177 7.74 4.27 -14.28
N VAL A 178 6.77 4.35 -13.37
CA VAL A 178 6.49 5.55 -12.58
C VAL A 178 7.66 5.91 -11.67
N LEU A 179 8.30 4.94 -11.02
CA LEU A 179 9.48 5.19 -10.18
C LEU A 179 10.61 5.85 -10.98
N PHE A 180 10.93 5.34 -12.17
CA PHE A 180 11.91 5.97 -13.06
C PHE A 180 11.46 7.36 -13.52
N GLY A 181 10.17 7.56 -13.74
CA GLY A 181 9.59 8.87 -14.07
C GLY A 181 9.74 9.91 -12.96
N TYR A 182 9.89 9.51 -11.69
CA TYR A 182 10.10 10.42 -10.57
C TYR A 182 11.52 11.01 -10.49
N VAL A 183 12.51 10.45 -11.17
CA VAL A 183 13.91 10.89 -11.06
C VAL A 183 14.05 12.37 -11.46
N ARG A 184 13.50 12.78 -12.60
CA ARG A 184 13.58 14.19 -13.07
C ARG A 184 12.83 15.16 -12.13
N PRO A 185 11.57 14.94 -11.77
CA PRO A 185 10.86 15.77 -10.80
C PRO A 185 11.57 15.87 -9.45
N ALA A 186 12.15 14.78 -8.96
CA ALA A 186 12.88 14.75 -7.70
C ALA A 186 14.13 15.65 -7.74
N LEU A 187 14.92 15.57 -8.81
CA LEU A 187 16.10 16.42 -9.01
C LEU A 187 15.71 17.90 -9.09
N ASN A 188 14.64 18.23 -9.80
CA ASN A 188 14.15 19.60 -9.91
C ASN A 188 13.64 20.15 -8.58
N ALA A 189 12.92 19.34 -7.79
CA ALA A 189 12.44 19.72 -6.48
C ALA A 189 13.58 19.97 -5.48
N LEU A 190 14.66 19.18 -5.54
CA LEU A 190 15.88 19.40 -4.75
C LEU A 190 16.58 20.72 -5.13
N ARG A 191 16.67 21.02 -6.42
CA ARG A 191 17.28 22.28 -6.89
C ARG A 191 16.46 23.48 -6.42
N ALA A 192 15.14 23.44 -6.56
CA ALA A 192 14.24 24.50 -6.10
C ALA A 192 14.31 24.70 -4.58
N GLY A 193 14.32 23.62 -3.78
CA GLY A 193 14.44 23.71 -2.32
C GLY A 193 15.78 24.32 -1.87
N ARG A 194 16.88 24.00 -2.55
CA ARG A 194 18.19 24.59 -2.28
C ARG A 194 18.27 26.09 -2.63
N GLN A 195 17.61 26.51 -3.69
CA GLN A 195 17.54 27.92 -4.07
C GLN A 195 16.74 28.74 -3.07
N ALA A 196 15.59 28.22 -2.60
CA ALA A 196 14.77 28.88 -1.59
C ALA A 196 15.53 29.11 -0.27
N ARG A 197 16.40 28.17 0.14
CA ARG A 197 17.23 28.29 1.37
C ARG A 197 18.41 29.28 1.23
N ARG A 198 18.79 29.68 0.03
CA ARG A 198 19.89 30.65 -0.18
C ARG A 198 19.41 32.10 -0.19
N ILE A 199 18.09 32.31 -0.25
CA ILE A 199 17.47 33.65 -0.33
C ILE A 199 17.03 34.13 1.09
N VAL A 200 16.99 33.22 2.05
CA VAL A 200 16.73 33.50 3.48
C VAL A 200 18.06 33.56 4.25
#